data_0040576ed7066d3d97131335edf8fcc0
#
_entry.id   0040576ed7066d3d97131335edf8fcc0
#
_cell.length_a   1.000
_cell.length_b   1.000
_cell.length_c   1.000
_cell.angle_alpha   90.00
_cell.angle_beta   90.00
_cell.angle_gamma   90.00
#
_symmetry.space_group_name_H-M   'P 1'
#
loop_
_entity.id
_entity.type
_entity.pdbx_description
1 polymer ?
#
loop_
_entity_poly.entity_id
_entity_poly.type
_entity_poly.pdbx_seq_one_letter_code
_entity_poly.pdbx_strand_id
1 'polypeptide(L)'
;SQGYPDAPLLLYVGRVSAEKQIDEIRPVLEAIPDARLAIVGDGPHREAMETHFAGTNTHFVGYLQGLELAAAFASSDAFIFPSRTETLGLVLLEAMAAGCPVVAARSGGIPDIVTDGVNGYLFDPTDGRGAVVATQKLLGVTEERELLRQNARQEAEKWGWSAATKQLVTYYESVLGVGSYASAA
;
A
#
# COMPACT_ATOMS: atom_id res chain seq x y z
N SER A 1 8.87 12.63 22.27
CA SER A 1 8.09 12.23 21.07
C SER A 1 8.98 11.34 20.22
N GLN A 2 8.45 10.23 19.69
CA GLN A 2 9.19 9.25 18.86
C GLN A 2 9.37 9.74 17.42
N GLY A 3 9.20 11.04 17.12
CA GLY A 3 9.33 11.58 15.76
C GLY A 3 8.17 11.29 14.82
N TYR A 4 7.08 10.69 15.31
CA TYR A 4 5.88 10.43 14.52
C TYR A 4 5.11 11.74 14.25
N PRO A 5 4.35 11.81 13.13
CA PRO A 5 3.35 12.84 12.92
C PRO A 5 2.38 12.91 14.11
N ASP A 6 1.88 14.10 14.44
CA ASP A 6 0.80 14.22 15.42
C ASP A 6 -0.45 13.50 14.87
N ALA A 7 -0.94 12.48 15.60
CA ALA A 7 -2.09 11.65 15.23
C ALA A 7 -2.03 11.09 13.78
N PRO A 8 -1.05 10.21 13.46
CA PRO A 8 -0.84 9.73 12.11
C PRO A 8 -2.09 9.05 11.55
N LEU A 9 -2.40 9.33 10.28
CA LEU A 9 -3.52 8.71 9.56
C LEU A 9 -3.05 7.48 8.81
N LEU A 10 -3.48 6.32 9.27
CA LEU A 10 -3.31 5.04 8.59
C LEU A 10 -4.51 4.78 7.68
N LEU A 11 -4.26 4.18 6.54
CA LEU A 11 -5.29 3.87 5.56
C LEU A 11 -5.27 2.39 5.19
N TYR A 12 -6.43 1.79 5.10
CA TYR A 12 -6.68 0.53 4.40
C TYR A 12 -7.69 0.79 3.28
N VAL A 13 -7.46 0.23 2.11
CA VAL A 13 -8.37 0.28 0.96
C VAL A 13 -8.55 -1.12 0.40
N GLY A 14 -9.78 -1.58 0.30
CA GLY A 14 -10.08 -2.88 -0.27
C GLY A 14 -11.40 -3.47 0.22
N ARG A 15 -11.70 -4.67 -0.27
CA ARG A 15 -12.86 -5.42 0.22
C ARG A 15 -12.68 -5.79 1.70
N VAL A 16 -13.73 -5.56 2.49
CA VAL A 16 -13.75 -5.94 3.91
C VAL A 16 -14.16 -7.41 4.03
N SER A 17 -13.20 -8.31 3.98
CA SER A 17 -13.39 -9.76 3.99
C SER A 17 -12.26 -10.47 4.74
N ALA A 18 -12.51 -11.69 5.22
CA ALA A 18 -11.59 -12.42 6.09
C ALA A 18 -10.20 -12.64 5.47
N GLU A 19 -10.16 -12.94 4.17
CA GLU A 19 -8.90 -13.19 3.44
C GLU A 19 -7.99 -11.96 3.36
N LYS A 20 -8.52 -10.76 3.62
CA LYS A 20 -7.74 -9.52 3.64
C LYS A 20 -7.05 -9.23 4.97
N GLN A 21 -7.41 -9.97 6.02
CA GLN A 21 -6.74 -9.95 7.33
C GLN A 21 -6.57 -8.55 7.94
N ILE A 22 -7.63 -7.74 7.81
CA ILE A 22 -7.65 -6.34 8.28
C ILE A 22 -7.46 -6.27 9.80
N ASP A 23 -7.89 -7.30 10.51
CA ASP A 23 -7.71 -7.48 11.96
C ASP A 23 -6.24 -7.35 12.41
N GLU A 24 -5.28 -7.70 11.56
CA GLU A 24 -3.84 -7.53 11.84
C GLU A 24 -3.39 -6.05 11.97
N ILE A 25 -4.25 -5.09 11.62
CA ILE A 25 -3.96 -3.65 11.82
C ILE A 25 -4.22 -3.23 13.27
N ARG A 26 -5.07 -3.92 14.04
CA ARG A 26 -5.38 -3.55 15.42
C ARG A 26 -4.13 -3.45 16.32
N PRO A 27 -3.20 -4.42 16.33
CA PRO A 27 -1.96 -4.29 17.10
C PRO A 27 -1.12 -3.04 16.76
N VAL A 28 -1.22 -2.54 15.52
CA VAL A 28 -0.56 -1.30 15.11
C VAL A 28 -1.15 -0.09 15.85
N LEU A 29 -2.49 -0.01 15.92
CA LEU A 29 -3.18 1.06 16.66
C LEU A 29 -2.91 0.99 18.16
N GLU A 30 -2.83 -0.20 18.73
CA GLU A 30 -2.48 -0.40 20.14
C GLU A 30 -1.05 0.03 20.46
N ALA A 31 -0.12 -0.15 19.50
CA ALA A 31 1.27 0.27 19.64
C ALA A 31 1.50 1.76 19.33
N ILE A 32 0.57 2.42 18.64
CA ILE A 32 0.59 3.84 18.30
C ILE A 32 -0.77 4.45 18.67
N PRO A 33 -1.01 4.76 19.98
CA PRO A 33 -2.34 5.12 20.49
C PRO A 33 -2.97 6.35 19.85
N ASP A 34 -2.15 7.29 19.35
CA ASP A 34 -2.62 8.52 18.69
C ASP A 34 -2.95 8.30 17.21
N ALA A 35 -2.64 7.11 16.65
CA ALA A 35 -2.93 6.81 15.25
C ALA A 35 -4.44 6.69 15.01
N ARG A 36 -4.86 7.17 13.84
CA ARG A 36 -6.21 7.02 13.30
C ARG A 36 -6.18 6.06 12.14
N LEU A 37 -7.19 5.21 12.01
CA LEU A 37 -7.34 4.30 10.88
C LEU A 37 -8.60 4.64 10.09
N ALA A 38 -8.44 4.86 8.79
CA ALA A 38 -9.54 4.90 7.84
C ALA A 38 -9.60 3.57 7.05
N ILE A 39 -10.75 2.90 7.08
CA ILE A 39 -11.02 1.69 6.29
C ILE A 39 -11.95 2.10 5.15
N VAL A 40 -11.42 2.10 3.94
CA VAL A 40 -12.14 2.40 2.70
C VAL A 40 -12.50 1.11 1.99
N GLY A 41 -13.78 0.95 1.69
CA GLY A 41 -14.37 -0.23 1.10
C GLY A 41 -15.50 -0.81 1.93
N ASP A 42 -16.04 -1.92 1.48
CA ASP A 42 -17.11 -2.64 2.14
C ASP A 42 -16.98 -4.15 1.89
N GLY A 43 -17.77 -4.95 2.61
CA GLY A 43 -17.76 -6.38 2.42
C GLY A 43 -18.38 -7.18 3.56
N PRO A 44 -18.45 -8.51 3.41
CA PRO A 44 -19.19 -9.37 4.33
C PRO A 44 -18.66 -9.41 5.76
N HIS A 45 -17.42 -8.94 5.99
CA HIS A 45 -16.81 -8.91 7.32
C HIS A 45 -16.88 -7.53 8.00
N ARG A 46 -17.59 -6.55 7.42
CA ARG A 46 -17.64 -5.18 7.95
C ARG A 46 -18.11 -5.15 9.40
N GLU A 47 -19.24 -5.76 9.71
CA GLU A 47 -19.81 -5.76 11.07
C GLU A 47 -18.86 -6.38 12.11
N ALA A 48 -18.20 -7.50 11.72
CA ALA A 48 -17.20 -8.14 12.56
C ALA A 48 -15.99 -7.23 12.79
N MET A 49 -15.55 -6.50 11.77
CA MET A 49 -14.42 -5.57 11.87
C MET A 49 -14.80 -4.31 12.67
N GLU A 50 -16.01 -3.77 12.54
CA GLU A 50 -16.50 -2.68 13.38
C GLU A 50 -16.48 -3.08 14.86
N THR A 51 -16.91 -4.30 15.17
CA THR A 51 -16.81 -4.87 16.52
C THR A 51 -15.35 -5.06 16.96
N HIS A 52 -14.51 -5.62 16.07
CA HIS A 52 -13.10 -5.86 16.35
C HIS A 52 -12.34 -4.57 16.65
N PHE A 53 -12.58 -3.49 15.91
CA PHE A 53 -11.93 -2.20 16.11
C PHE A 53 -12.63 -1.29 17.14
N ALA A 54 -13.66 -1.77 17.81
CA ALA A 54 -14.33 -0.99 18.87
C ALA A 54 -13.32 -0.54 19.94
N GLY A 55 -13.43 0.73 20.33
CA GLY A 55 -12.53 1.38 21.31
C GLY A 55 -11.19 1.87 20.71
N THR A 56 -10.97 1.71 19.40
CA THR A 56 -9.85 2.33 18.68
C THR A 56 -10.33 3.55 17.90
N ASN A 57 -9.38 4.35 17.41
CA ASN A 57 -9.69 5.52 16.56
C ASN A 57 -9.82 5.09 15.08
N THR A 58 -10.78 4.21 14.79
CA THR A 58 -11.03 3.63 13.47
C THR A 58 -12.34 4.13 12.87
N HIS A 59 -12.31 4.51 11.59
CA HIS A 59 -13.47 4.94 10.83
C HIS A 59 -13.66 4.09 9.58
N PHE A 60 -14.86 3.50 9.42
CA PHE A 60 -15.27 2.78 8.23
C PHE A 60 -15.94 3.76 7.26
N VAL A 61 -15.21 4.16 6.23
CA VAL A 61 -15.61 5.23 5.30
C VAL A 61 -16.61 4.75 4.25
N GLY A 62 -16.60 3.44 3.94
CA GLY A 62 -17.34 2.90 2.81
C GLY A 62 -16.54 3.05 1.49
N TYR A 63 -17.23 2.99 0.35
CA TYR A 63 -16.60 3.09 -0.95
C TYR A 63 -16.19 4.52 -1.28
N LEU A 64 -14.95 4.71 -1.72
CA LEU A 64 -14.45 5.93 -2.37
C LEU A 64 -13.97 5.59 -3.78
N GLN A 65 -14.09 6.55 -4.71
CA GLN A 65 -13.65 6.39 -6.10
C GLN A 65 -13.02 7.67 -6.65
N GLY A 66 -12.24 7.52 -7.73
CA GLY A 66 -11.69 8.66 -8.45
C GLY A 66 -10.89 9.61 -7.56
N LEU A 67 -11.24 10.89 -7.59
CA LEU A 67 -10.51 11.93 -6.84
C LEU A 67 -10.62 11.79 -5.32
N GLU A 68 -11.73 11.27 -4.80
CA GLU A 68 -11.90 11.06 -3.36
C GLU A 68 -10.96 9.97 -2.85
N LEU A 69 -10.83 8.88 -3.60
CA LEU A 69 -9.88 7.80 -3.28
C LEU A 69 -8.43 8.29 -3.39
N ALA A 70 -8.11 9.02 -4.45
CA ALA A 70 -6.78 9.61 -4.62
C ALA A 70 -6.41 10.58 -3.48
N ALA A 71 -7.39 11.40 -3.04
CA ALA A 71 -7.21 12.29 -1.90
C ALA A 71 -7.01 11.53 -0.58
N ALA A 72 -7.74 10.42 -0.38
CA ALA A 72 -7.55 9.58 0.80
C ALA A 72 -6.14 9.01 0.87
N PHE A 73 -5.59 8.48 -0.24
CA PHE A 73 -4.20 8.05 -0.30
C PHE A 73 -3.22 9.20 -0.03
N ALA A 74 -3.37 10.32 -0.75
CA ALA A 74 -2.45 11.45 -0.65
C ALA A 74 -2.41 12.09 0.75
N SER A 75 -3.52 12.01 1.49
CA SER A 75 -3.65 12.58 2.84
C SER A 75 -3.19 11.63 3.95
N SER A 76 -2.86 10.39 3.62
CA SER A 76 -2.50 9.37 4.61
C SER A 76 -0.99 9.32 4.85
N ASP A 77 -0.62 9.03 6.09
CA ASP A 77 0.78 8.87 6.51
C ASP A 77 1.32 7.48 6.17
N ALA A 78 0.46 6.47 6.15
CA ALA A 78 0.79 5.11 5.72
C ALA A 78 -0.43 4.36 5.19
N PHE A 79 -0.24 3.61 4.10
CA PHE A 79 -1.19 2.62 3.61
C PHE A 79 -0.77 1.25 4.13
N ILE A 80 -1.64 0.61 4.94
CA ILE A 80 -1.39 -0.70 5.55
C ILE A 80 -2.14 -1.77 4.77
N PHE A 81 -1.41 -2.76 4.25
CA PHE A 81 -1.97 -3.80 3.41
C PHE A 81 -1.58 -5.20 3.89
N PRO A 82 -2.36 -5.80 4.82
CA PRO A 82 -2.04 -7.08 5.45
C PRO A 82 -2.46 -8.30 4.63
N SER A 83 -3.04 -8.11 3.43
CA SER A 83 -3.53 -9.20 2.58
C SER A 83 -2.45 -10.20 2.22
N ARG A 84 -2.75 -11.50 2.39
CA ARG A 84 -1.82 -12.60 2.05
C ARG A 84 -2.10 -13.25 0.70
N THR A 85 -3.19 -12.88 0.02
CA THR A 85 -3.71 -13.56 -1.17
C THR A 85 -3.72 -12.67 -2.40
N GLU A 86 -2.85 -11.65 -2.45
CA GLU A 86 -2.80 -10.73 -3.58
C GLU A 86 -2.02 -11.30 -4.76
N THR A 87 -2.59 -11.17 -5.97
CA THR A 87 -1.94 -11.58 -7.21
C THR A 87 -1.13 -10.42 -7.81
N LEU A 88 -1.74 -9.26 -7.99
CA LEU A 88 -1.11 -8.09 -8.59
C LEU A 88 -1.09 -6.86 -7.67
N GLY A 89 -2.04 -6.76 -6.74
CA GLY A 89 -2.06 -5.64 -5.79
C GLY A 89 -2.25 -4.26 -6.42
N LEU A 90 -3.19 -4.10 -7.36
CA LEU A 90 -3.44 -2.81 -8.03
C LEU A 90 -3.62 -1.66 -7.04
N VAL A 91 -4.23 -1.91 -5.90
CA VAL A 91 -4.43 -0.91 -4.84
C VAL A 91 -3.10 -0.41 -4.24
N LEU A 92 -2.05 -1.25 -4.23
CA LEU A 92 -0.71 -0.84 -3.84
C LEU A 92 -0.14 0.18 -4.84
N LEU A 93 -0.33 -0.09 -6.14
CA LEU A 93 0.12 0.83 -7.19
C LEU A 93 -0.65 2.16 -7.15
N GLU A 94 -1.94 2.14 -6.81
CA GLU A 94 -2.75 3.34 -6.60
C GLU A 94 -2.22 4.17 -5.41
N ALA A 95 -1.93 3.52 -4.28
CA ALA A 95 -1.33 4.15 -3.12
C ALA A 95 0.03 4.77 -3.46
N MET A 96 0.91 4.01 -4.09
CA MET A 96 2.24 4.43 -4.49
C MET A 96 2.20 5.59 -5.49
N ALA A 97 1.31 5.55 -6.48
CA ALA A 97 1.11 6.63 -7.46
C ALA A 97 0.64 7.93 -6.78
N ALA A 98 -0.20 7.83 -5.76
CA ALA A 98 -0.62 8.97 -4.94
C ALA A 98 0.48 9.46 -3.96
N GLY A 99 1.63 8.78 -3.91
CA GLY A 99 2.71 9.09 -2.99
C GLY A 99 2.40 8.69 -1.54
N CYS A 100 1.47 7.77 -1.31
CA CYS A 100 1.22 7.21 0.02
C CYS A 100 2.27 6.15 0.35
N PRO A 101 3.01 6.25 1.46
CA PRO A 101 3.96 5.21 1.84
C PRO A 101 3.25 3.91 2.21
N VAL A 102 3.85 2.79 1.83
CA VAL A 102 3.22 1.47 1.93
C VAL A 102 3.88 0.62 3.01
N VAL A 103 3.06 -0.05 3.83
CA VAL A 103 3.44 -1.17 4.70
C VAL A 103 2.59 -2.37 4.29
N ALA A 104 3.19 -3.43 3.78
CA ALA A 104 2.45 -4.55 3.23
C ALA A 104 2.99 -5.91 3.69
N ALA A 105 2.15 -6.93 3.70
CA ALA A 105 2.55 -8.29 3.97
C ALA A 105 3.48 -8.81 2.85
N ARG A 106 4.56 -9.49 3.21
CA ARG A 106 5.46 -10.16 2.26
C ARG A 106 4.81 -11.45 1.76
N SER A 107 3.87 -11.33 0.84
CA SER A 107 3.07 -12.45 0.34
C SER A 107 2.59 -12.23 -1.09
N GLY A 108 2.33 -13.32 -1.82
CA GLY A 108 1.84 -13.28 -3.19
C GLY A 108 2.72 -12.45 -4.11
N GLY A 109 2.11 -11.62 -4.98
CA GLY A 109 2.80 -10.71 -5.90
C GLY A 109 3.24 -9.38 -5.27
N ILE A 110 3.03 -9.15 -3.98
CA ILE A 110 3.40 -7.89 -3.32
C ILE A 110 4.91 -7.59 -3.42
N PRO A 111 5.82 -8.58 -3.21
CA PRO A 111 7.26 -8.34 -3.33
C PRO A 111 7.74 -7.98 -4.74
N ASP A 112 6.93 -8.20 -5.77
CA ASP A 112 7.25 -7.80 -7.15
C ASP A 112 7.07 -6.28 -7.35
N ILE A 113 6.24 -5.64 -6.50
CA ILE A 113 5.92 -4.21 -6.54
C ILE A 113 6.65 -3.45 -5.43
N VAL A 114 6.66 -4.00 -4.22
CA VAL A 114 7.23 -3.34 -3.04
C VAL A 114 8.60 -3.92 -2.73
N THR A 115 9.63 -3.09 -2.86
CA THR A 115 11.00 -3.39 -2.42
C THR A 115 11.21 -2.84 -1.02
N ASP A 116 11.44 -3.76 -0.06
CA ASP A 116 11.56 -3.44 1.37
C ASP A 116 12.65 -2.40 1.66
N GLY A 117 12.27 -1.34 2.36
CA GLY A 117 13.14 -0.22 2.72
C GLY A 117 13.49 0.73 1.56
N VAL A 118 12.96 0.51 0.36
CA VAL A 118 13.24 1.33 -0.83
C VAL A 118 12.00 2.15 -1.25
N ASN A 119 10.88 1.50 -1.49
CA ASN A 119 9.62 2.13 -1.90
C ASN A 119 8.43 1.80 -0.98
N GLY A 120 8.70 1.12 0.13
CA GLY A 120 7.76 0.72 1.17
C GLY A 120 8.43 -0.19 2.17
N TYR A 121 7.68 -0.68 3.14
CA TYR A 121 8.14 -1.71 4.07
C TYR A 121 7.31 -2.98 3.94
N LEU A 122 8.00 -4.12 3.92
CA LEU A 122 7.39 -5.44 3.93
C LEU A 122 7.54 -6.09 5.31
N PHE A 123 6.48 -6.70 5.80
CA PHE A 123 6.53 -7.50 7.02
C PHE A 123 6.22 -8.98 6.73
N ASP A 124 6.78 -9.86 7.56
CA ASP A 124 6.44 -11.28 7.55
C ASP A 124 5.04 -11.45 8.17
N PRO A 125 4.05 -11.98 7.42
CA PRO A 125 2.71 -12.18 7.93
C PRO A 125 2.61 -13.28 9.01
N THR A 126 3.67 -14.04 9.26
CA THR A 126 3.75 -15.01 10.36
C THR A 126 4.30 -14.39 11.65
N ASP A 127 4.90 -13.20 11.58
CA ASP A 127 5.35 -12.43 12.73
C ASP A 127 4.22 -11.55 13.26
N GLY A 128 3.63 -11.93 14.38
CA GLY A 128 2.53 -11.17 14.99
C GLY A 128 2.85 -9.72 15.38
N ARG A 129 4.11 -9.28 15.26
CA ARG A 129 4.55 -7.89 15.45
C ARG A 129 5.10 -7.25 14.17
N GLY A 130 5.18 -7.98 13.08
CA GLY A 130 5.79 -7.52 11.84
C GLY A 130 5.17 -6.23 11.31
N ALA A 131 3.83 -6.16 11.24
CA ALA A 131 3.11 -4.95 10.82
C ALA A 131 3.37 -3.75 11.75
N VAL A 132 3.44 -3.99 13.07
CA VAL A 132 3.74 -2.95 14.08
C VAL A 132 5.12 -2.36 13.82
N VAL A 133 6.15 -3.20 13.75
CA VAL A 133 7.54 -2.77 13.56
C VAL A 133 7.71 -2.02 12.24
N ALA A 134 7.15 -2.53 11.15
CA ALA A 134 7.22 -1.90 9.84
C ALA A 134 6.53 -0.53 9.82
N THR A 135 5.36 -0.41 10.46
CA THR A 135 4.63 0.88 10.54
C THR A 135 5.38 1.88 11.41
N GLN A 136 5.90 1.48 12.57
CA GLN A 136 6.68 2.34 13.43
C GLN A 136 7.94 2.86 12.73
N LYS A 137 8.63 1.99 11.98
CA LYS A 137 9.80 2.36 11.20
C LYS A 137 9.44 3.39 10.11
N LEU A 138 8.35 3.16 9.38
CA LEU A 138 7.88 4.08 8.34
C LEU A 138 7.53 5.46 8.90
N LEU A 139 6.87 5.51 10.05
CA LEU A 139 6.46 6.78 10.66
C LEU A 139 7.60 7.53 11.36
N GLY A 140 8.65 6.81 11.77
CA GLY A 140 9.67 7.32 12.70
C GLY A 140 10.64 8.35 12.13
N VAL A 141 10.95 8.32 10.83
CA VAL A 141 11.96 9.21 10.22
C VAL A 141 11.37 9.94 9.02
N THR A 142 11.23 11.25 9.15
CA THR A 142 10.58 12.10 8.12
C THR A 142 11.34 12.09 6.79
N GLU A 143 12.67 12.17 6.82
CA GLU A 143 13.48 12.18 5.60
C GLU A 143 13.42 10.84 4.86
N GLU A 144 13.51 9.72 5.58
CA GLU A 144 13.34 8.38 4.98
C GLU A 144 11.95 8.19 4.39
N ARG A 145 10.91 8.68 5.07
CA ARG A 145 9.53 8.61 4.59
C ARG A 145 9.34 9.38 3.28
N GLU A 146 9.95 10.56 3.15
CA GLU A 146 9.86 11.33 1.91
C GLU A 146 10.58 10.64 0.75
N LEU A 147 11.73 10.02 1.01
CA LEU A 147 12.43 9.22 0.02
C LEU A 147 11.60 8.00 -0.41
N LEU A 148 10.98 7.30 0.54
CA LEU A 148 10.06 6.18 0.24
C LEU A 148 8.89 6.63 -0.64
N ARG A 149 8.28 7.81 -0.37
CA ARG A 149 7.21 8.39 -1.19
C ARG A 149 7.64 8.63 -2.63
N GLN A 150 8.81 9.22 -2.82
CA GLN A 150 9.35 9.50 -4.15
C GLN A 150 9.64 8.21 -4.92
N ASN A 151 10.31 7.26 -4.29
CA ASN A 151 10.63 5.96 -4.89
C ASN A 151 9.35 5.15 -5.21
N ALA A 152 8.35 5.19 -4.32
CA ALA A 152 7.06 4.54 -4.54
C ALA A 152 6.37 5.10 -5.79
N ARG A 153 6.34 6.43 -5.95
CA ARG A 153 5.76 7.07 -7.14
C ARG A 153 6.50 6.69 -8.42
N GLN A 154 7.84 6.72 -8.40
CA GLN A 154 8.65 6.30 -9.54
C GLN A 154 8.42 4.82 -9.91
N GLU A 155 8.23 3.95 -8.92
CA GLU A 155 7.91 2.55 -9.18
C GLU A 155 6.53 2.41 -9.83
N ALA A 156 5.50 3.08 -9.29
CA ALA A 156 4.15 3.03 -9.83
C ALA A 156 4.07 3.49 -11.31
N GLU A 157 4.90 4.46 -11.72
CA GLU A 157 4.97 4.92 -13.11
C GLU A 157 5.39 3.81 -14.09
N LYS A 158 6.18 2.83 -13.65
CA LYS A 158 6.63 1.69 -14.48
C LYS A 158 5.49 0.72 -14.78
N TRP A 159 4.42 0.74 -13.99
CA TRP A 159 3.26 -0.16 -14.10
C TRP A 159 2.10 0.45 -14.89
N GLY A 160 2.28 1.63 -15.48
CA GLY A 160 1.26 2.26 -16.32
C GLY A 160 1.06 1.54 -17.65
N TRP A 161 -0.12 1.68 -18.26
CA TRP A 161 -0.47 1.07 -19.55
C TRP A 161 0.58 1.34 -20.64
N SER A 162 1.16 2.54 -20.68
CA SER A 162 2.22 2.88 -21.64
C SER A 162 3.47 2.04 -21.44
N ALA A 163 3.89 1.82 -20.19
CA ALA A 163 5.06 0.99 -19.87
C ALA A 163 4.80 -0.47 -20.21
N ALA A 164 3.63 -1.02 -19.83
CA ALA A 164 3.24 -2.40 -20.14
C ALA A 164 3.16 -2.62 -21.64
N THR A 165 2.61 -1.68 -22.42
CA THR A 165 2.53 -1.76 -23.89
C THR A 165 3.92 -1.75 -24.52
N LYS A 166 4.82 -0.88 -24.07
CA LYS A 166 6.21 -0.84 -24.56
C LYS A 166 6.93 -2.15 -24.30
N GLN A 167 6.80 -2.71 -23.13
CA GLN A 167 7.41 -3.98 -22.77
C GLN A 167 6.88 -5.12 -23.64
N LEU A 168 5.57 -5.17 -23.88
CA LEU A 168 4.94 -6.16 -24.75
C LEU A 168 5.48 -6.07 -26.20
N VAL A 169 5.59 -4.85 -26.73
CA VAL A 169 6.18 -4.59 -28.07
C VAL A 169 7.61 -5.11 -28.11
N THR A 170 8.44 -4.81 -27.11
CA THR A 170 9.82 -5.29 -27.04
C THR A 170 9.90 -6.82 -27.02
N TYR A 171 9.00 -7.49 -26.31
CA TYR A 171 8.95 -8.97 -26.35
C TYR A 171 8.56 -9.50 -27.73
N TYR A 172 7.57 -8.90 -28.40
CA TYR A 172 7.22 -9.31 -29.76
C TYR A 172 8.38 -9.10 -30.74
N GLU A 173 9.06 -7.95 -30.68
CA GLU A 173 10.24 -7.67 -31.50
C GLU A 173 11.35 -8.70 -31.28
N SER A 174 11.61 -9.08 -30.03
CA SER A 174 12.61 -10.09 -29.69
C SER A 174 12.25 -11.48 -30.25
N VAL A 175 10.99 -11.87 -30.22
CA VAL A 175 10.50 -13.16 -30.75
C VAL A 175 10.51 -13.17 -32.28
N LEU A 176 10.19 -12.04 -32.89
CA LEU A 176 10.15 -11.93 -34.36
C LEU A 176 11.53 -11.70 -35.00
N GLY A 177 12.58 -11.51 -34.17
CA GLY A 177 13.93 -11.20 -34.68
C GLY A 177 14.03 -9.85 -35.38
N VAL A 178 13.07 -8.96 -35.16
CA VAL A 178 13.06 -7.60 -35.72
C VAL A 178 13.85 -6.74 -34.75
N GLY A 179 15.13 -6.46 -35.07
CA GLY A 179 15.93 -5.50 -34.33
C GLY A 179 15.24 -4.12 -34.34
N SER A 180 15.32 -3.39 -33.22
CA SER A 180 14.71 -2.09 -33.04
C SER A 180 15.01 -1.18 -34.22
N TYR A 181 14.00 -0.83 -35.01
CA TYR A 181 14.06 0.35 -35.86
C TYR A 181 14.07 1.55 -34.91
N ALA A 182 15.29 1.98 -34.51
CA ALA A 182 15.49 3.29 -33.91
C ALA A 182 14.92 4.32 -34.87
N SER A 183 13.94 5.09 -34.43
CA SER A 183 13.35 6.19 -35.18
C SER A 183 14.44 7.17 -35.57
N ALA A 184 14.80 7.16 -36.86
CA ALA A 184 15.38 8.29 -37.52
C ALA A 184 14.23 9.12 -38.11
N ALA A 185 13.86 10.19 -37.41
CA ALA A 185 13.30 11.45 -37.97
C ALA A 185 13.16 12.44 -36.81
#